data_65fa9c10bed38b470b2506f6472a6f3c
#
_entry.id   65fa9c10bed38b470b2506f6472a6f3c
#
_cell.length_a   1.000
_cell.length_b   1.000
_cell.length_c   1.000
_cell.angle_alpha   90.00
_cell.angle_beta   90.00
_cell.angle_gamma   90.00
#
_symmetry.space_group_name_H-M   'P 1'
#
loop_
_entity.id
_entity.type
_entity.pdbx_description
1 polymer ?
#
loop_
_entity_poly.entity_id
_entity_poly.type
_entity_poly.pdbx_seq_one_letter_code
_entity_poly.pdbx_strand_id
1 'polypeptide(L)'
;VMMNVASHGFAFYDTDLAPKFKMGCEDPIETVLSAADEFGVKFFVSNDYWALDLDAVKMMTDKELGRKRAKCMEEIYARYGHHKSFYGWYFPNESWLDPYFGEYVIPYVNECAQIAKSLNANCVNIIAPYNIKAEKCDDTFIKQLEQLNVEIVAYQDGVGVGVTTFSQSARAFENLAKAHQKAGRSRIWA
;
A
#
# COMPACT_ATOMS: atom_id res chain seq x y z
N VAL A 1 -8.59 7.68 -1.99
CA VAL A 1 -7.69 7.78 -3.16
C VAL A 1 -6.30 7.36 -2.72
N MET A 2 -5.52 6.75 -3.62
CA MET A 2 -4.11 6.41 -3.41
C MET A 2 -3.23 7.27 -4.32
N MET A 3 -2.08 7.74 -3.81
CA MET A 3 -1.17 8.62 -4.54
C MET A 3 0.27 8.16 -4.36
N ASN A 4 1.00 7.97 -5.46
CA ASN A 4 2.41 7.64 -5.43
C ASN A 4 3.27 8.89 -5.19
N VAL A 5 4.36 8.76 -4.43
CA VAL A 5 5.35 9.81 -4.17
C VAL A 5 6.65 9.61 -4.93
N ALA A 6 6.83 8.43 -5.53
CA ALA A 6 7.98 8.09 -6.35
C ALA A 6 7.58 7.08 -7.45
N SER A 7 8.35 7.00 -8.51
CA SER A 7 8.22 5.99 -9.55
C SER A 7 9.52 5.88 -10.37
N HIS A 8 9.94 4.64 -10.67
CA HIS A 8 11.09 4.35 -11.55
C HIS A 8 12.35 5.16 -11.20
N GLY A 9 12.66 5.27 -9.91
CA GLY A 9 13.84 5.99 -9.44
C GLY A 9 13.74 7.52 -9.46
N PHE A 10 12.53 8.08 -9.65
CA PHE A 10 12.27 9.51 -9.54
C PHE A 10 11.33 9.79 -8.37
N ALA A 11 11.55 10.92 -7.70
CA ALA A 11 10.65 11.44 -6.68
C ALA A 11 9.68 12.49 -7.26
N PHE A 12 8.47 12.59 -6.69
CA PHE A 12 7.47 13.60 -7.05
C PHE A 12 7.47 14.81 -6.10
N TYR A 13 8.46 14.88 -5.21
CA TYR A 13 8.70 15.97 -4.27
C TYR A 13 10.21 16.24 -4.16
N ASP A 14 10.60 17.35 -3.55
CA ASP A 14 12.02 17.69 -3.35
C ASP A 14 12.61 16.82 -2.24
N THR A 15 13.64 16.03 -2.60
CA THR A 15 14.36 15.13 -1.70
C THR A 15 15.74 14.79 -2.24
N ASP A 16 16.65 14.41 -1.36
CA ASP A 16 17.97 13.86 -1.73
C ASP A 16 17.94 12.35 -2.02
N LEU A 17 16.77 11.69 -1.88
CA LEU A 17 16.64 10.24 -2.08
C LEU A 17 16.69 9.83 -3.56
N ALA A 18 16.24 10.70 -4.46
CA ALA A 18 16.22 10.48 -5.90
C ALA A 18 16.06 11.80 -6.66
N PRO A 19 16.40 11.85 -7.97
CA PRO A 19 16.11 13.00 -8.81
C PRO A 19 14.60 13.31 -8.82
N LYS A 20 14.25 14.59 -8.73
CA LYS A 20 12.86 15.04 -8.88
C LYS A 20 12.37 14.88 -10.30
N PHE A 21 11.22 14.26 -10.47
CA PHE A 21 10.53 14.21 -11.77
C PHE A 21 10.01 15.60 -12.12
N LYS A 22 10.34 16.09 -13.32
CA LYS A 22 9.90 17.39 -13.81
C LYS A 22 8.43 17.32 -14.21
N MET A 23 7.58 18.01 -13.47
CA MET A 23 6.15 18.17 -13.75
C MET A 23 5.83 19.64 -14.03
N GLY A 24 4.64 19.90 -14.58
CA GLY A 24 4.10 21.26 -14.75
C GLY A 24 3.64 21.91 -13.43
N CYS A 25 3.83 21.25 -12.30
CA CYS A 25 3.50 21.69 -10.95
C CYS A 25 4.74 21.57 -10.07
N GLU A 26 5.02 22.59 -9.26
CA GLU A 26 6.20 22.63 -8.39
C GLU A 26 6.10 21.60 -7.25
N ASP A 27 4.95 21.55 -6.58
CA ASP A 27 4.64 20.60 -5.51
C ASP A 27 3.29 19.92 -5.78
N PRO A 28 3.30 18.78 -6.51
CA PRO A 28 2.08 18.08 -6.85
C PRO A 28 1.41 17.42 -5.63
N ILE A 29 2.18 17.05 -4.60
CA ILE A 29 1.64 16.41 -3.38
C ILE A 29 0.85 17.45 -2.59
N GLU A 30 1.44 18.62 -2.34
CA GLU A 30 0.77 19.75 -1.68
C GLU A 30 -0.51 20.15 -2.43
N THR A 31 -0.41 20.29 -3.76
CA THR A 31 -1.54 20.69 -4.59
C THR A 31 -2.72 19.69 -4.47
N VAL A 32 -2.44 18.41 -4.52
CA VAL A 32 -3.47 17.36 -4.41
C VAL A 32 -4.06 17.30 -3.01
N LEU A 33 -3.24 17.34 -1.96
CA LEU A 33 -3.73 17.26 -0.58
C LEU A 33 -4.51 18.48 -0.16
N SER A 34 -4.08 19.69 -0.58
CA SER A 34 -4.84 20.93 -0.36
C SER A 34 -6.22 20.89 -1.01
N ALA A 35 -6.30 20.46 -2.27
CA ALA A 35 -7.59 20.28 -2.94
C ALA A 35 -8.44 19.20 -2.24
N ALA A 36 -7.83 18.10 -1.81
CA ALA A 36 -8.52 17.05 -1.08
C ALA A 36 -9.05 17.51 0.28
N ASP A 37 -8.34 18.40 0.98
CA ASP A 37 -8.83 19.02 2.22
C ASP A 37 -10.09 19.84 1.98
N GLU A 38 -10.13 20.61 0.89
CA GLU A 38 -11.28 21.44 0.49
C GLU A 38 -12.52 20.58 0.22
N PHE A 39 -12.34 19.46 -0.50
CA PHE A 39 -13.45 18.55 -0.88
C PHE A 39 -13.71 17.41 0.11
N GLY A 40 -13.01 17.35 1.22
CA GLY A 40 -13.16 16.29 2.23
C GLY A 40 -12.78 14.89 1.74
N VAL A 41 -11.88 14.78 0.76
CA VAL A 41 -11.41 13.51 0.20
C VAL A 41 -10.25 12.98 1.03
N LYS A 42 -10.26 11.68 1.34
CA LYS A 42 -9.17 11.02 2.06
C LYS A 42 -8.16 10.39 1.11
N PHE A 43 -6.88 10.61 1.39
CA PHE A 43 -5.76 10.08 0.65
C PHE A 43 -4.92 9.11 1.46
N PHE A 44 -4.54 8.01 0.81
CA PHE A 44 -3.43 7.16 1.22
C PHE A 44 -2.22 7.52 0.37
N VAL A 45 -1.13 7.88 1.02
CA VAL A 45 0.12 8.27 0.37
C VAL A 45 1.05 7.07 0.32
N SER A 46 1.65 6.77 -0.83
CA SER A 46 2.56 5.64 -0.94
C SER A 46 3.94 5.96 -0.37
N ASN A 47 4.72 4.92 -0.09
CA ASN A 47 6.07 5.03 0.47
C ASN A 47 7.15 4.36 -0.39
N ASP A 48 6.82 3.79 -1.53
CA ASP A 48 7.76 2.98 -2.32
C ASP A 48 7.77 3.35 -3.80
N TYR A 49 8.28 2.47 -4.65
CA TYR A 49 8.62 2.62 -6.09
C TYR A 49 9.93 3.39 -6.33
N TRP A 50 10.89 3.25 -5.42
CA TRP A 50 12.22 3.87 -5.52
C TRP A 50 13.16 3.15 -6.50
N ALA A 51 12.90 1.88 -6.82
CA ALA A 51 13.71 1.11 -7.77
C ALA A 51 13.46 1.55 -9.22
N LEU A 52 14.49 1.44 -10.06
CA LEU A 52 14.39 1.62 -11.52
C LEU A 52 13.60 0.48 -12.16
N ASP A 53 13.82 -0.73 -11.67
CA ASP A 53 13.05 -1.93 -11.98
C ASP A 53 11.98 -2.13 -10.90
N LEU A 54 10.82 -2.61 -11.28
CA LEU A 54 9.71 -2.87 -10.36
C LEU A 54 9.72 -4.35 -9.88
N ASP A 55 10.91 -4.91 -9.61
CA ASP A 55 11.01 -6.24 -9.02
C ASP A 55 10.45 -6.22 -7.58
N ALA A 56 9.33 -6.90 -7.39
CA ALA A 56 8.58 -6.90 -6.14
C ALA A 56 9.40 -7.49 -4.97
N VAL A 57 10.16 -8.57 -5.21
CA VAL A 57 10.98 -9.20 -4.16
C VAL A 57 12.12 -8.27 -3.76
N LYS A 58 12.80 -7.67 -4.74
CA LYS A 58 13.86 -6.69 -4.50
C LYS A 58 13.35 -5.48 -3.72
N MET A 59 12.20 -4.92 -4.09
CA MET A 59 11.60 -3.81 -3.35
C MET A 59 11.33 -4.17 -1.89
N MET A 60 10.95 -5.41 -1.60
CA MET A 60 10.70 -5.86 -0.23
C MET A 60 11.96 -6.19 0.57
N THR A 61 13.02 -6.67 -0.07
CA THR A 61 14.18 -7.28 0.60
C THR A 61 15.46 -6.45 0.55
N ASP A 62 15.59 -5.52 -0.38
CA ASP A 62 16.76 -4.66 -0.51
C ASP A 62 16.84 -3.64 0.63
N LYS A 63 17.91 -3.70 1.42
CA LYS A 63 18.12 -2.85 2.59
C LYS A 63 18.26 -1.37 2.25
N GLU A 64 18.81 -1.03 1.08
CA GLU A 64 18.95 0.35 0.64
C GLU A 64 17.59 0.95 0.28
N LEU A 65 16.78 0.18 -0.46
CA LEU A 65 15.38 0.57 -0.73
C LEU A 65 14.57 0.68 0.57
N GLY A 66 14.81 -0.19 1.55
CA GLY A 66 14.22 -0.10 2.88
C GLY A 66 14.56 1.22 3.60
N ARG A 67 15.85 1.64 3.56
CA ARG A 67 16.28 2.93 4.13
C ARG A 67 15.65 4.11 3.41
N LYS A 68 15.60 4.09 2.07
CA LYS A 68 14.93 5.13 1.27
C LYS A 68 13.46 5.24 1.62
N ARG A 69 12.78 4.13 1.72
CA ARG A 69 11.36 4.04 2.10
C ARG A 69 11.11 4.65 3.48
N ALA A 70 11.90 4.26 4.48
CA ALA A 70 11.78 4.82 5.83
C ALA A 70 11.99 6.34 5.83
N LYS A 71 13.05 6.81 5.17
CA LYS A 71 13.37 8.25 5.07
C LYS A 71 12.29 9.02 4.33
N CYS A 72 11.77 8.45 3.23
CA CYS A 72 10.64 9.02 2.51
C CYS A 72 9.43 9.24 3.43
N MET A 73 9.07 8.23 4.24
CA MET A 73 7.92 8.35 5.15
C MET A 73 8.11 9.48 6.16
N GLU A 74 9.32 9.65 6.72
CA GLU A 74 9.66 10.77 7.60
C GLU A 74 9.49 12.13 6.90
N GLU A 75 10.06 12.28 5.69
CA GLU A 75 10.03 13.52 4.93
C GLU A 75 8.61 13.91 4.50
N ILE A 76 7.86 12.95 3.97
CA ILE A 76 6.48 13.13 3.53
C ILE A 76 5.59 13.51 4.72
N TYR A 77 5.71 12.81 5.85
CA TYR A 77 4.89 13.13 7.02
C TYR A 77 5.26 14.49 7.62
N ALA A 78 6.54 14.83 7.69
CA ALA A 78 6.99 16.13 8.18
C ALA A 78 6.45 17.29 7.35
N ARG A 79 6.32 17.12 6.02
CA ARG A 79 5.83 18.16 5.10
C ARG A 79 4.32 18.21 5.01
N TYR A 80 3.68 17.06 4.85
CA TYR A 80 2.26 16.97 4.45
C TYR A 80 1.36 16.32 5.50
N GLY A 81 1.91 15.83 6.62
CA GLY A 81 1.12 15.19 7.68
C GLY A 81 0.12 16.11 8.39
N HIS A 82 0.18 17.41 8.14
CA HIS A 82 -0.76 18.41 8.66
C HIS A 82 -2.10 18.44 7.91
N HIS A 83 -2.16 17.90 6.68
CA HIS A 83 -3.38 17.84 5.90
C HIS A 83 -4.43 16.90 6.50
N LYS A 84 -5.68 17.35 6.60
CA LYS A 84 -6.82 16.53 7.05
C LYS A 84 -7.12 15.39 6.08
N SER A 85 -6.76 15.56 4.81
CA SER A 85 -6.86 14.57 3.75
C SER A 85 -5.80 13.47 3.85
N PHE A 86 -4.66 13.71 4.53
CA PHE A 86 -3.65 12.67 4.78
C PHE A 86 -4.21 11.62 5.75
N TYR A 87 -4.85 10.60 5.19
CA TYR A 87 -5.56 9.59 6.00
C TYR A 87 -4.66 8.47 6.48
N GLY A 88 -3.63 8.15 5.71
CA GLY A 88 -2.69 7.11 6.05
C GLY A 88 -1.76 6.72 4.90
N TRP A 89 -1.20 5.52 4.99
CA TRP A 89 -0.18 5.05 4.07
C TRP A 89 -0.69 3.91 3.19
N TYR A 90 -0.33 3.96 1.92
CA TYR A 90 -0.44 2.86 0.98
C TYR A 90 0.93 2.21 0.80
N PHE A 91 1.05 0.93 1.11
CA PHE A 91 2.25 0.15 0.83
C PHE A 91 2.10 -0.49 -0.54
N PRO A 92 2.70 0.11 -1.59
CA PRO A 92 2.28 -0.12 -2.96
C PRO A 92 2.88 -1.36 -3.62
N ASN A 93 3.65 -2.17 -2.89
CA ASN A 93 4.14 -3.43 -3.43
C ASN A 93 2.97 -4.38 -3.61
N GLU A 94 2.45 -4.44 -4.84
CA GLU A 94 1.30 -5.27 -5.18
C GLU A 94 1.64 -6.75 -5.06
N SER A 95 1.28 -7.33 -3.92
CA SER A 95 1.56 -8.72 -3.63
C SER A 95 0.67 -9.64 -4.44
N TRP A 96 1.29 -10.60 -5.11
CA TRP A 96 0.61 -11.68 -5.79
C TRP A 96 0.17 -12.75 -4.78
N LEU A 97 -1.14 -13.09 -4.77
CA LEU A 97 -1.64 -14.23 -4.02
C LEU A 97 -1.54 -15.50 -4.86
N ASP A 98 -0.71 -16.47 -4.45
CA ASP A 98 -0.56 -17.74 -5.17
C ASP A 98 -0.06 -18.88 -4.26
N PRO A 99 -0.94 -19.54 -3.53
CA PRO A 99 -2.29 -19.16 -3.09
C PRO A 99 -2.30 -18.27 -1.84
N TYR A 100 -1.13 -17.97 -1.28
CA TYR A 100 -0.90 -17.21 -0.04
C TYR A 100 -0.04 -15.99 -0.31
N PHE A 101 0.08 -15.10 0.68
CA PHE A 101 1.12 -14.06 0.65
C PHE A 101 2.50 -14.70 0.62
N GLY A 102 3.36 -14.21 -0.28
CA GLY A 102 4.76 -14.63 -0.34
C GLY A 102 5.52 -14.34 0.97
N GLU A 103 6.62 -15.05 1.20
CA GLU A 103 7.38 -15.01 2.47
C GLU A 103 7.87 -13.61 2.89
N TYR A 104 8.12 -12.70 1.93
CA TYR A 104 8.63 -11.35 2.20
C TYR A 104 7.54 -10.31 2.44
N VAL A 105 6.28 -10.60 2.09
CA VAL A 105 5.19 -9.63 2.12
C VAL A 105 4.87 -9.18 3.54
N ILE A 106 4.63 -10.12 4.44
CA ILE A 106 4.24 -9.78 5.83
C ILE A 106 5.35 -9.04 6.58
N PRO A 107 6.64 -9.48 6.53
CA PRO A 107 7.73 -8.71 7.10
C PRO A 107 7.83 -7.28 6.56
N TYR A 108 7.76 -7.10 5.22
CA TYR A 108 7.78 -5.81 4.56
C TYR A 108 6.63 -4.89 5.01
N VAL A 109 5.41 -5.40 4.98
CA VAL A 109 4.21 -4.65 5.37
C VAL A 109 4.29 -4.24 6.84
N ASN A 110 4.73 -5.14 7.71
CA ASN A 110 4.81 -4.87 9.14
C ASN A 110 5.91 -3.87 9.50
N GLU A 111 7.06 -3.89 8.80
CA GLU A 111 8.10 -2.86 8.91
C GLU A 111 7.55 -1.48 8.52
N CYS A 112 6.91 -1.38 7.36
CA CYS A 112 6.27 -0.14 6.90
C CYS A 112 5.21 0.36 7.90
N ALA A 113 4.38 -0.54 8.42
CA ALA A 113 3.33 -0.20 9.37
C ALA A 113 3.91 0.30 10.71
N GLN A 114 5.02 -0.28 11.16
CA GLN A 114 5.72 0.19 12.36
C GLN A 114 6.22 1.62 12.20
N ILE A 115 6.85 1.94 11.06
CA ILE A 115 7.30 3.31 10.76
C ILE A 115 6.11 4.25 10.70
N ALA A 116 5.05 3.90 9.96
CA ALA A 116 3.84 4.70 9.86
C ALA A 116 3.23 5.04 11.22
N LYS A 117 3.13 4.05 12.11
CA LYS A 117 2.58 4.22 13.46
C LYS A 117 3.50 5.03 14.39
N SER A 118 4.81 5.00 14.18
CA SER A 118 5.74 5.87 14.93
C SER A 118 5.59 7.34 14.55
N LEU A 119 5.24 7.63 13.29
CA LEU A 119 4.98 8.98 12.80
C LEU A 119 3.58 9.48 13.22
N ASN A 120 2.58 8.61 13.14
CA ASN A 120 1.22 8.91 13.56
C ASN A 120 0.50 7.62 14.01
N ALA A 121 0.28 7.46 15.30
CA ALA A 121 -0.38 6.30 15.88
C ALA A 121 -1.82 6.07 15.33
N ASN A 122 -2.48 7.13 14.85
CA ASN A 122 -3.84 7.08 14.32
C ASN A 122 -3.92 6.88 12.80
N CYS A 123 -2.80 6.80 12.08
CA CYS A 123 -2.83 6.61 10.64
C CYS A 123 -3.46 5.25 10.27
N VAL A 124 -4.09 5.21 9.10
CA VAL A 124 -4.67 3.99 8.54
C VAL A 124 -3.76 3.49 7.43
N ASN A 125 -3.34 2.23 7.50
CA ASN A 125 -2.46 1.62 6.51
C ASN A 125 -3.26 0.69 5.61
N ILE A 126 -2.94 0.67 4.31
CA ILE A 126 -3.62 -0.12 3.30
C ILE A 126 -2.62 -0.82 2.38
N ILE A 127 -2.94 -2.07 2.01
CA ILE A 127 -2.29 -2.81 0.93
C ILE A 127 -3.33 -3.22 -0.12
N ALA A 128 -2.90 -3.46 -1.36
CA ALA A 128 -3.78 -3.83 -2.48
C ALA A 128 -3.27 -5.08 -3.22
N PRO A 129 -3.37 -6.28 -2.63
CA PRO A 129 -2.94 -7.51 -3.27
C PRO A 129 -3.84 -7.89 -4.45
N TYR A 130 -3.28 -8.63 -5.43
CA TYR A 130 -3.99 -9.07 -6.63
C TYR A 130 -3.94 -10.59 -6.82
N ASN A 131 -4.60 -11.09 -7.89
CA ASN A 131 -4.76 -12.52 -8.21
C ASN A 131 -5.64 -13.29 -7.23
N ILE A 132 -6.73 -12.69 -6.80
CA ILE A 132 -7.66 -13.29 -5.82
C ILE A 132 -8.25 -14.63 -6.25
N LYS A 133 -8.20 -15.00 -7.54
CA LYS A 133 -8.69 -16.29 -8.03
C LYS A 133 -7.87 -17.51 -7.56
N ALA A 134 -6.63 -17.26 -7.14
CA ALA A 134 -5.72 -18.32 -6.69
C ALA A 134 -5.73 -18.53 -5.17
N GLU A 135 -6.42 -17.67 -4.41
CA GLU A 135 -6.44 -17.68 -2.96
C GLU A 135 -6.95 -18.98 -2.37
N LYS A 136 -6.36 -19.39 -1.27
CA LYS A 136 -6.87 -20.45 -0.38
C LYS A 136 -7.15 -19.84 0.98
N CYS A 137 -8.43 -19.65 1.28
CA CYS A 137 -8.88 -19.06 2.52
C CYS A 137 -8.97 -20.10 3.66
N ASP A 138 -7.93 -20.89 3.82
CA ASP A 138 -7.76 -21.89 4.86
C ASP A 138 -7.06 -21.32 6.11
N ASP A 139 -6.76 -22.21 7.08
CA ASP A 139 -6.12 -21.81 8.34
C ASP A 139 -4.71 -21.19 8.13
N THR A 140 -4.01 -21.55 7.06
CA THR A 140 -2.72 -20.95 6.72
C THR A 140 -2.88 -19.49 6.33
N PHE A 141 -3.84 -19.19 5.46
CA PHE A 141 -4.14 -17.82 5.06
C PHE A 141 -4.67 -16.98 6.23
N ILE A 142 -5.54 -17.57 7.06
CA ILE A 142 -6.06 -16.88 8.26
C ILE A 142 -4.91 -16.49 9.19
N LYS A 143 -3.94 -17.37 9.44
CA LYS A 143 -2.74 -17.06 10.22
C LYS A 143 -1.88 -15.96 9.60
N GLN A 144 -1.80 -15.88 8.26
CA GLN A 144 -1.12 -14.77 7.58
C GLN A 144 -1.86 -13.45 7.81
N LEU A 145 -3.19 -13.44 7.71
CA LEU A 145 -4.00 -12.26 8.01
C LEU A 145 -3.86 -11.80 9.47
N GLU A 146 -3.79 -12.74 10.42
CA GLU A 146 -3.55 -12.44 11.84
C GLU A 146 -2.21 -11.74 12.08
N GLN A 147 -1.20 -12.01 11.26
CA GLN A 147 0.13 -11.41 11.34
C GLN A 147 0.25 -10.06 10.63
N LEU A 148 -0.65 -9.75 9.69
CA LEU A 148 -0.64 -8.49 8.95
C LEU A 148 -0.99 -7.30 9.85
N ASN A 149 -0.12 -6.31 9.90
CA ASN A 149 -0.31 -5.11 10.71
C ASN A 149 -0.80 -3.92 9.87
N VAL A 150 -1.91 -4.12 9.14
CA VAL A 150 -2.61 -3.07 8.39
C VAL A 150 -4.09 -3.02 8.75
N GLU A 151 -4.70 -1.86 8.59
CA GLU A 151 -6.11 -1.66 8.86
C GLU A 151 -7.01 -2.10 7.71
N ILE A 152 -6.48 -2.07 6.47
CA ILE A 152 -7.27 -2.34 5.27
C ILE A 152 -6.47 -3.24 4.32
N VAL A 153 -7.12 -4.26 3.79
CA VAL A 153 -6.66 -5.04 2.65
C VAL A 153 -7.67 -4.83 1.51
N ALA A 154 -7.24 -4.10 0.47
CA ALA A 154 -8.06 -3.77 -0.69
C ALA A 154 -7.69 -4.72 -1.84
N TYR A 155 -8.42 -5.82 -1.98
CA TYR A 155 -8.12 -6.81 -3.01
C TYR A 155 -8.53 -6.32 -4.40
N GLN A 156 -7.62 -6.52 -5.36
CA GLN A 156 -7.90 -6.24 -6.78
C GLN A 156 -8.66 -7.42 -7.38
N ASP A 157 -9.86 -7.17 -7.91
CA ASP A 157 -10.76 -8.21 -8.43
C ASP A 157 -10.27 -8.84 -9.75
N GLY A 158 -9.49 -8.11 -10.53
CA GLY A 158 -8.94 -8.56 -11.81
C GLY A 158 -9.97 -8.68 -12.93
N VAL A 159 -11.24 -8.28 -12.73
CA VAL A 159 -12.30 -8.39 -13.75
C VAL A 159 -12.04 -7.45 -14.91
N GLY A 160 -11.70 -6.20 -14.62
CA GLY A 160 -11.47 -5.18 -15.64
C GLY A 160 -10.30 -5.48 -16.58
N VAL A 161 -9.31 -6.27 -16.12
CA VAL A 161 -8.14 -6.71 -16.91
C VAL A 161 -8.29 -8.13 -17.46
N GLY A 162 -9.46 -8.77 -17.30
CA GLY A 162 -9.79 -10.09 -17.85
C GLY A 162 -9.08 -11.27 -17.15
N VAL A 163 -8.48 -11.07 -15.98
CA VAL A 163 -7.80 -12.12 -15.20
C VAL A 163 -8.82 -12.98 -14.45
N THR A 164 -9.96 -12.39 -14.07
CA THR A 164 -11.01 -12.99 -13.26
C THR A 164 -12.37 -12.71 -13.89
N THR A 165 -13.29 -13.67 -13.88
CA THR A 165 -14.69 -13.45 -14.25
C THR A 165 -15.48 -12.90 -13.05
N PHE A 166 -16.66 -12.31 -13.30
CA PHE A 166 -17.55 -11.86 -12.22
C PHE A 166 -17.87 -12.96 -11.20
N SER A 167 -18.19 -14.17 -11.68
CA SER A 167 -18.52 -15.29 -10.78
C SER A 167 -17.33 -15.77 -9.95
N GLN A 168 -16.12 -15.73 -10.52
CA GLN A 168 -14.90 -16.07 -9.79
C GLN A 168 -14.60 -14.99 -8.75
N SER A 169 -14.69 -13.71 -9.12
CA SER A 169 -14.48 -12.59 -8.21
C SER A 169 -15.48 -12.64 -7.04
N ALA A 170 -16.77 -12.79 -7.30
CA ALA A 170 -17.79 -12.88 -6.26
C ALA A 170 -17.47 -14.01 -5.25
N ARG A 171 -17.11 -15.21 -5.73
CA ARG A 171 -16.75 -16.34 -4.89
C ARG A 171 -15.48 -16.05 -4.05
N ALA A 172 -14.46 -15.47 -4.69
CA ALA A 172 -13.22 -15.12 -4.01
C ALA A 172 -13.49 -14.14 -2.86
N PHE A 173 -14.26 -13.07 -3.11
CA PHE A 173 -14.60 -12.11 -2.06
C PHE A 173 -15.44 -12.70 -0.93
N GLU A 174 -16.34 -13.65 -1.20
CA GLU A 174 -17.05 -14.38 -0.14
C GLU A 174 -16.09 -15.19 0.75
N ASN A 175 -15.10 -15.85 0.16
CA ASN A 175 -14.10 -16.62 0.89
C ASN A 175 -13.18 -15.70 1.69
N LEU A 176 -12.67 -14.63 1.06
CA LEU A 176 -11.82 -13.62 1.70
C LEU A 176 -12.55 -12.96 2.88
N ALA A 177 -13.82 -12.59 2.72
CA ALA A 177 -14.61 -12.02 3.81
C ALA A 177 -14.73 -12.97 5.01
N LYS A 178 -14.95 -14.26 4.78
CA LYS A 178 -14.97 -15.29 5.84
C LYS A 178 -13.60 -15.42 6.52
N ALA A 179 -12.50 -15.41 5.76
CA ALA A 179 -11.15 -15.47 6.31
C ALA A 179 -10.83 -14.24 7.16
N HIS A 180 -11.15 -13.03 6.69
CA HIS A 180 -10.99 -11.79 7.48
C HIS A 180 -11.84 -11.76 8.74
N GLN A 181 -13.07 -12.26 8.68
CA GLN A 181 -13.93 -12.38 9.86
C GLN A 181 -13.31 -13.30 10.91
N LYS A 182 -12.72 -14.41 10.49
CA LYS A 182 -12.03 -15.34 11.42
C LYS A 182 -10.75 -14.75 11.99
N ALA A 183 -9.93 -14.09 11.15
CA ALA A 183 -8.70 -13.43 11.60
C ALA A 183 -8.95 -12.24 12.53
N GLY A 184 -10.10 -11.56 12.39
CA GLY A 184 -10.53 -10.49 13.30
C GLY A 184 -9.67 -9.22 13.31
N ARG A 185 -8.91 -8.93 12.23
CA ARG A 185 -7.95 -7.81 12.21
C ARG A 185 -8.25 -6.75 11.16
N SER A 186 -7.88 -6.99 9.92
CA SER A 186 -7.99 -6.01 8.84
C SER A 186 -9.40 -5.95 8.27
N ARG A 187 -9.83 -4.76 7.84
CA ARG A 187 -11.04 -4.61 7.04
C ARG A 187 -10.75 -5.00 5.59
N ILE A 188 -11.69 -5.66 4.94
CA ILE A 188 -11.63 -5.98 3.51
C ILE A 188 -12.30 -4.87 2.70
N TRP A 189 -11.64 -4.47 1.59
CA TRP A 189 -12.20 -3.62 0.53
C TRP A 189 -12.08 -4.33 -0.82
N ALA A 190 -12.96 -3.94 -1.78
CA ALA A 190 -12.98 -4.40 -3.16
C ALA A 190 -12.73 -3.22 -4.12
#